data_e8f255ebb03f71359ee39aa0221453a1
#
_entry.id   e8f255ebb03f71359ee39aa0221453a1
#
_cell.length_a   1.000
_cell.length_b   1.000
_cell.length_c   1.000
_cell.angle_alpha   90.00
_cell.angle_beta   90.00
_cell.angle_gamma   90.00
#
_symmetry.space_group_name_H-M   'P 1'
#
loop_
_entity.id
_entity.type
_entity.pdbx_description
1 polymer ?
#
loop_
_entity_poly.entity_id
_entity_poly.type
_entity_poly.pdbx_seq_one_letter_code
_entity_poly.pdbx_strand_id
1 'polypeptide(L)'
;MNAPVSRLLIAVLAGATLAGCGKSAPLPTGSSGAPIAQVSTQGAGGLATKNTTRLGGSDPATDAAAVARAVYPGLTVSTRPQAVVLVDEHDWPAALAASALASAPLGAPLLYSDGSTLPSVSSQALAAMHPTGAAQAGGAQVIRIGTTTAAPAGYHTSTLAASEPAALAAEVAQLESRARGVAPREVIVLAEDAPPELVMPAAGLSAESGAPILLVASTGIPAATRAELTGLHRPTIYVVGPSAVNSRVLAQLAHLGPVKPIGSGSGEETGAGGNPIENAIAVARFADGAFGWGIHEPGHGLVFVNPSRPLDAPAAASLSANGDFGPLLLLDGVASAPGAGTSIPPALVGYLSDIKPAYSPQVPPVRSVYNHGWLIGDEHAIPAVTQAEIDTLLETSPRATATEEPSLPLAE
;
A
#
# COMPACT_ATOMS: atom_id res chain seq x y z
N MET A 1 48.00 -12.19 -36.93
CA MET A 1 48.30 -10.93 -37.66
C MET A 1 47.51 -9.82 -36.98
N ASN A 2 48.23 -9.08 -36.23
CA ASN A 2 48.15 -7.66 -35.83
C ASN A 2 46.79 -7.00 -35.53
N ALA A 3 46.60 -6.77 -34.21
CA ALA A 3 45.78 -5.67 -33.68
C ALA A 3 46.56 -4.34 -33.76
N PRO A 4 45.88 -3.17 -33.72
CA PRO A 4 46.47 -2.05 -33.07
C PRO A 4 45.67 -1.53 -31.87
N VAL A 5 46.44 -1.24 -30.87
CA VAL A 5 46.17 -0.54 -29.62
C VAL A 5 45.95 0.95 -29.93
N SER A 6 44.89 1.56 -29.41
CA SER A 6 44.74 3.03 -29.36
C SER A 6 44.74 3.51 -27.92
N ARG A 7 45.57 4.49 -27.68
CA ARG A 7 46.00 5.07 -26.41
C ARG A 7 44.97 6.10 -25.87
N LEU A 8 44.72 5.98 -24.59
CA LEU A 8 43.99 6.94 -23.78
C LEU A 8 44.86 8.17 -23.47
N LEU A 9 44.34 9.36 -23.72
CA LEU A 9 44.97 10.62 -23.30
C LEU A 9 44.30 11.08 -22.00
N ILE A 10 45.11 11.19 -20.94
CA ILE A 10 44.73 11.79 -19.65
C ILE A 10 45.08 13.27 -19.71
N ALA A 11 44.10 14.14 -19.54
CA ALA A 11 44.32 15.56 -19.31
C ALA A 11 44.21 15.87 -17.81
N VAL A 12 45.30 16.27 -17.23
CA VAL A 12 45.42 16.81 -15.87
C VAL A 12 45.09 18.29 -15.91
N LEU A 13 44.15 18.78 -15.16
CA LEU A 13 43.95 20.20 -14.87
C LEU A 13 44.22 20.46 -13.38
N ALA A 14 45.19 21.34 -13.18
CA ALA A 14 45.72 21.78 -11.91
C ALA A 14 44.78 22.72 -11.17
N GLY A 15 44.92 22.71 -9.83
CA GLY A 15 44.11 23.43 -8.88
C GLY A 15 44.30 24.96 -8.83
N ALA A 16 43.34 25.61 -8.19
CA ALA A 16 43.51 26.91 -7.57
C ALA A 16 42.81 26.91 -6.22
N THR A 17 43.60 26.99 -5.20
CA THR A 17 43.19 27.23 -3.81
C THR A 17 42.89 28.73 -3.62
N LEU A 18 41.68 29.08 -3.21
CA LEU A 18 41.36 30.40 -2.69
C LEU A 18 40.93 30.23 -1.23
N ALA A 19 41.85 30.63 -0.35
CA ALA A 19 41.56 30.86 1.06
C ALA A 19 40.76 32.15 1.23
N GLY A 20 39.52 32.06 1.68
CA GLY A 20 38.69 33.19 2.07
C GLY A 20 38.30 33.09 3.54
N CYS A 21 38.95 33.87 4.39
CA CYS A 21 38.51 34.13 5.76
C CYS A 21 37.22 34.96 5.74
N GLY A 22 36.07 34.36 5.98
CA GLY A 22 34.80 35.04 6.16
C GLY A 22 34.38 35.03 7.64
N LYS A 23 34.22 36.23 8.20
CA LYS A 23 33.78 36.49 9.59
C LYS A 23 32.38 35.89 9.82
N SER A 24 32.21 35.18 10.92
CA SER A 24 30.92 34.69 11.42
C SER A 24 29.99 35.88 11.68
N ALA A 25 28.86 35.95 10.99
CA ALA A 25 27.77 36.83 11.31
C ALA A 25 26.90 36.20 12.43
N PRO A 26 26.38 36.99 13.39
CA PRO A 26 25.52 36.47 14.45
C PRO A 26 24.16 36.06 13.88
N LEU A 27 23.66 34.92 14.37
CA LEU A 27 22.31 34.43 14.07
C LEU A 27 21.25 35.42 14.54
N PRO A 28 20.24 35.74 13.73
CA PRO A 28 19.12 36.55 14.19
C PRO A 28 18.23 35.74 15.16
N THR A 29 18.20 36.15 16.40
CA THR A 29 17.15 35.78 17.37
C THR A 29 15.92 36.63 17.07
N GLY A 30 14.91 36.02 16.45
CA GLY A 30 13.65 36.68 16.18
C GLY A 30 12.58 35.65 15.90
N SER A 31 11.90 35.24 16.98
CA SER A 31 10.65 34.51 16.86
C SER A 31 9.58 35.45 16.32
N SER A 32 9.05 35.19 15.16
CA SER A 32 7.69 35.50 14.80
C SER A 32 7.23 34.41 13.85
N GLY A 33 6.25 33.63 14.33
CA GLY A 33 5.61 32.61 13.53
C GLY A 33 5.04 33.23 12.27
N ALA A 34 5.74 33.05 11.17
CA ALA A 34 5.12 33.22 9.87
C ALA A 34 4.06 32.14 9.74
N PRO A 35 2.83 32.46 9.31
CA PRO A 35 1.84 31.46 9.00
C PRO A 35 2.45 30.52 7.95
N ILE A 36 2.41 29.22 8.23
CA ILE A 36 2.75 28.19 7.25
C ILE A 36 1.89 28.49 6.03
N ALA A 37 2.53 28.87 4.93
CA ALA A 37 1.82 29.12 3.69
C ALA A 37 1.02 27.85 3.36
N GLN A 38 -0.30 27.96 3.35
CA GLN A 38 -1.15 26.93 2.80
C GLN A 38 -0.79 26.81 1.32
N VAL A 39 -0.02 25.78 0.99
CA VAL A 39 0.21 25.40 -0.39
C VAL A 39 -1.14 24.94 -0.92
N SER A 40 -1.71 25.75 -1.79
CA SER A 40 -2.97 25.44 -2.46
C SER A 40 -2.82 24.13 -3.23
N THR A 41 -3.55 23.11 -2.79
CA THR A 41 -3.52 21.73 -3.27
C THR A 41 -4.31 21.56 -4.58
N GLN A 42 -4.00 22.33 -5.61
CA GLN A 42 -4.42 22.04 -6.99
C GLN A 42 -3.36 21.24 -7.77
N GLY A 43 -2.66 20.36 -7.09
CA GLY A 43 -1.73 19.43 -7.69
C GLY A 43 -1.20 18.52 -6.59
N ALA A 44 -1.22 17.23 -6.77
CA ALA A 44 -0.78 16.13 -5.95
C ALA A 44 0.37 16.42 -4.93
N GLY A 45 0.20 17.38 -4.06
CA GLY A 45 1.12 17.77 -3.01
C GLY A 45 0.47 17.56 -1.65
N GLY A 46 0.63 16.37 -1.09
CA GLY A 46 0.19 16.10 0.26
C GLY A 46 1.04 16.83 1.30
N LEU A 47 0.50 17.04 2.50
CA LEU A 47 1.26 17.56 3.62
C LEU A 47 2.29 16.51 4.06
N ALA A 48 3.57 16.83 3.92
CA ALA A 48 4.67 16.00 4.41
C ALA A 48 5.18 16.55 5.74
N THR A 49 5.46 15.65 6.66
CA THR A 49 6.22 15.89 7.89
C THR A 49 7.58 15.19 7.79
N LYS A 50 8.26 14.99 8.91
CA LYS A 50 9.58 14.33 8.91
C LYS A 50 9.50 12.86 8.46
N ASN A 51 8.53 12.13 9.01
CA ASN A 51 8.40 10.69 8.81
C ASN A 51 7.07 10.28 8.17
N THR A 52 6.23 11.25 7.78
CA THR A 52 4.95 10.96 7.15
C THR A 52 4.68 11.83 5.92
N THR A 53 3.94 11.29 4.99
CA THR A 53 3.40 12.01 3.82
C THR A 53 1.92 11.70 3.68
N ARG A 54 1.11 12.73 3.59
CA ARG A 54 -0.33 12.61 3.34
C ARG A 54 -0.61 12.67 1.84
N LEU A 55 -1.44 11.76 1.35
CA LEU A 55 -1.94 11.73 -0.03
C LEU A 55 -3.46 11.67 -0.01
N GLY A 56 -4.10 12.43 -0.89
CA GLY A 56 -5.54 12.33 -1.11
C GLY A 56 -6.31 13.58 -0.72
N GLY A 57 -7.60 13.39 -0.56
CA GLY A 57 -8.57 14.44 -0.30
C GLY A 57 -9.79 13.93 0.47
N SER A 58 -10.95 14.52 0.18
CA SER A 58 -12.18 14.25 0.91
C SER A 58 -12.96 13.03 0.40
N ASP A 59 -12.61 12.49 -0.77
CA ASP A 59 -13.38 11.45 -1.45
C ASP A 59 -12.47 10.40 -2.10
N PRO A 60 -12.98 9.19 -2.37
CA PRO A 60 -12.18 8.07 -2.89
C PRO A 60 -11.53 8.35 -4.25
N ALA A 61 -12.18 9.10 -5.13
CA ALA A 61 -11.64 9.42 -6.45
C ALA A 61 -10.43 10.35 -6.34
N THR A 62 -10.47 11.31 -5.40
CA THR A 62 -9.34 12.20 -5.10
C THR A 62 -8.18 11.42 -4.46
N ASP A 63 -8.47 10.49 -3.56
CA ASP A 63 -7.44 9.67 -2.91
C ASP A 63 -6.73 8.76 -3.91
N ALA A 64 -7.48 8.06 -4.74
CA ALA A 64 -6.93 7.21 -5.80
C ALA A 64 -6.09 8.02 -6.81
N ALA A 65 -6.57 9.19 -7.24
CA ALA A 65 -5.84 10.06 -8.14
C ALA A 65 -4.52 10.58 -7.54
N ALA A 66 -4.52 10.92 -6.25
CA ALA A 66 -3.34 11.39 -5.54
C ALA A 66 -2.29 10.28 -5.43
N VAL A 67 -2.69 9.08 -4.99
CA VAL A 67 -1.81 7.91 -4.89
C VAL A 67 -1.26 7.52 -6.27
N ALA A 68 -2.14 7.39 -7.27
CA ALA A 68 -1.72 7.02 -8.62
C ALA A 68 -0.66 7.97 -9.19
N ARG A 69 -0.82 9.28 -8.98
CA ARG A 69 0.14 10.30 -9.44
C ARG A 69 1.41 10.36 -8.59
N ALA A 70 1.34 10.02 -7.30
CA ALA A 70 2.53 9.94 -6.46
C ALA A 70 3.45 8.79 -6.90
N VAL A 71 2.87 7.64 -7.23
CA VAL A 71 3.61 6.45 -7.70
C VAL A 71 4.01 6.60 -9.18
N TYR A 72 3.11 7.13 -10.01
CA TYR A 72 3.29 7.28 -11.46
C TYR A 72 3.11 8.74 -11.90
N PRO A 73 4.08 9.62 -11.68
CA PRO A 73 3.96 11.03 -12.04
C PRO A 73 3.94 11.31 -13.57
N GLY A 74 4.26 10.32 -14.41
CA GLY A 74 4.17 10.44 -15.86
C GLY A 74 5.21 11.35 -16.54
N LEU A 75 6.16 11.90 -15.78
CA LEU A 75 7.13 12.89 -16.24
C LEU A 75 8.13 12.34 -17.27
N THR A 76 8.46 11.05 -17.14
CA THR A 76 9.34 10.32 -18.06
C THR A 76 8.68 8.99 -18.44
N VAL A 77 9.17 8.32 -19.47
CA VAL A 77 8.64 7.01 -19.89
C VAL A 77 8.70 5.98 -18.75
N SER A 78 9.77 6.01 -17.94
CA SER A 78 9.96 5.10 -16.80
C SER A 78 9.03 5.36 -15.62
N THR A 79 8.41 6.55 -15.56
CA THR A 79 7.45 6.93 -14.51
C THR A 79 6.00 6.87 -14.99
N ARG A 80 5.74 6.27 -16.16
CA ARG A 80 4.40 6.04 -16.71
C ARG A 80 3.96 4.60 -16.43
N PRO A 81 2.71 4.36 -16.00
CA PRO A 81 2.19 3.00 -15.89
C PRO A 81 1.97 2.40 -17.29
N GLN A 82 1.91 1.08 -17.38
CA GLN A 82 1.51 0.44 -18.62
C GLN A 82 0.02 0.65 -18.87
N ALA A 83 -0.80 0.48 -17.85
CA ALA A 83 -2.24 0.71 -17.89
C ALA A 83 -2.70 1.38 -16.60
N VAL A 84 -3.92 1.88 -16.61
CA VAL A 84 -4.65 2.39 -15.44
C VAL A 84 -5.92 1.56 -15.30
N VAL A 85 -6.22 1.11 -14.08
CA VAL A 85 -7.47 0.44 -13.77
C VAL A 85 -8.53 1.49 -13.45
N LEU A 86 -9.73 1.34 -14.02
CA LEU A 86 -10.89 2.17 -13.73
C LEU A 86 -12.02 1.30 -13.15
N VAL A 87 -12.41 1.57 -11.91
CA VAL A 87 -13.46 0.85 -11.17
C VAL A 87 -14.53 1.83 -10.70
N ASP A 88 -15.76 1.37 -10.55
CA ASP A 88 -16.83 2.16 -9.92
C ASP A 88 -16.61 2.27 -8.41
N GLU A 89 -16.67 3.50 -7.85
CA GLU A 89 -16.52 3.71 -6.40
C GLU A 89 -17.66 3.09 -5.57
N HIS A 90 -18.73 2.65 -6.22
CA HIS A 90 -19.83 1.92 -5.58
C HIS A 90 -19.64 0.40 -5.59
N ASP A 91 -18.58 -0.10 -6.23
CA ASP A 91 -18.27 -1.54 -6.33
C ASP A 91 -17.01 -1.89 -5.54
N TRP A 92 -17.15 -1.94 -4.21
CA TRP A 92 -16.06 -2.31 -3.29
C TRP A 92 -15.40 -3.66 -3.63
N PRO A 93 -16.15 -4.77 -3.90
CA PRO A 93 -15.54 -6.05 -4.23
C PRO A 93 -14.71 -6.00 -5.50
N ALA A 94 -15.16 -5.27 -6.53
CA ALA A 94 -14.41 -5.09 -7.77
C ALA A 94 -13.12 -4.28 -7.54
N ALA A 95 -13.20 -3.20 -6.75
CA ALA A 95 -12.04 -2.38 -6.41
C ALA A 95 -10.99 -3.20 -5.64
N LEU A 96 -11.43 -4.02 -4.69
CA LEU A 96 -10.55 -4.88 -3.91
C LEU A 96 -9.87 -5.96 -4.79
N ALA A 97 -10.63 -6.63 -5.65
CA ALA A 97 -10.08 -7.62 -6.58
C ALA A 97 -9.08 -6.98 -7.57
N ALA A 98 -9.37 -5.76 -8.02
CA ALA A 98 -8.51 -5.01 -8.95
C ALA A 98 -7.14 -4.65 -8.38
N SER A 99 -6.96 -4.66 -7.06
CA SER A 99 -5.68 -4.36 -6.39
C SER A 99 -4.53 -5.24 -6.88
N ALA A 100 -4.80 -6.48 -7.29
CA ALA A 100 -3.80 -7.38 -7.86
C ALA A 100 -3.09 -6.80 -9.09
N LEU A 101 -3.79 -5.99 -9.89
CA LEU A 101 -3.26 -5.43 -11.12
C LEU A 101 -2.25 -4.29 -10.89
N ALA A 102 -2.14 -3.78 -9.64
CA ALA A 102 -1.07 -2.87 -9.24
C ALA A 102 0.30 -3.56 -9.21
N SER A 103 0.33 -4.88 -9.10
CA SER A 103 1.54 -5.69 -9.13
C SER A 103 2.19 -5.71 -10.52
N ALA A 104 3.51 -6.03 -10.54
CA ALA A 104 4.19 -6.35 -11.79
C ALA A 104 3.60 -7.65 -12.41
N PRO A 105 3.51 -7.74 -13.74
CA PRO A 105 4.10 -6.85 -14.75
C PRO A 105 3.22 -5.68 -15.19
N LEU A 106 1.95 -5.61 -14.77
CA LEU A 106 1.03 -4.56 -15.21
C LEU A 106 1.35 -3.21 -14.56
N GLY A 107 1.59 -3.21 -13.23
CA GLY A 107 1.85 -1.98 -12.48
C GLY A 107 0.74 -0.95 -12.68
N ALA A 108 -0.53 -1.38 -12.69
CA ALA A 108 -1.65 -0.55 -13.08
C ALA A 108 -2.29 0.12 -11.84
N PRO A 109 -2.09 1.43 -11.61
CA PRO A 109 -2.74 2.14 -10.52
C PRO A 109 -4.26 2.20 -10.75
N LEU A 110 -5.00 2.27 -9.65
CA LEU A 110 -6.46 2.33 -9.67
C LEU A 110 -6.94 3.79 -9.65
N LEU A 111 -7.96 4.07 -10.45
CA LEU A 111 -8.78 5.29 -10.41
C LEU A 111 -10.25 4.91 -10.26
N TYR A 112 -11.05 5.82 -9.69
CA TYR A 112 -12.49 5.61 -9.53
C TYR A 112 -13.30 6.38 -10.57
N SER A 113 -14.41 5.75 -10.98
CA SER A 113 -15.57 6.38 -11.60
C SER A 113 -16.71 6.46 -10.60
N ASP A 114 -17.66 7.37 -10.83
CA ASP A 114 -18.90 7.52 -10.07
C ASP A 114 -20.07 7.11 -11.00
N GLY A 115 -20.48 5.86 -10.90
CA GLY A 115 -21.46 5.27 -11.80
C GLY A 115 -21.06 5.41 -13.28
N SER A 116 -21.86 6.16 -14.04
CA SER A 116 -21.60 6.43 -15.47
C SER A 116 -20.67 7.65 -15.70
N THR A 117 -20.22 8.33 -14.66
CA THR A 117 -19.42 9.55 -14.71
C THR A 117 -17.95 9.26 -14.43
N LEU A 118 -17.05 9.84 -15.19
CA LEU A 118 -15.65 9.88 -14.85
C LEU A 118 -15.35 11.23 -14.15
N PRO A 119 -15.03 11.22 -12.83
CA PRO A 119 -14.70 12.43 -12.09
C PRO A 119 -13.55 13.20 -12.75
N SER A 120 -13.60 14.53 -12.64
CA SER A 120 -12.56 15.39 -13.25
C SER A 120 -11.16 15.09 -12.70
N VAL A 121 -11.05 14.76 -11.41
CA VAL A 121 -9.79 14.38 -10.77
C VAL A 121 -9.23 13.08 -11.35
N SER A 122 -10.08 12.07 -11.58
CA SER A 122 -9.68 10.81 -12.21
C SER A 122 -9.25 11.02 -13.67
N SER A 123 -9.99 11.82 -14.43
CA SER A 123 -9.62 12.12 -15.82
C SER A 123 -8.31 12.92 -15.95
N GLN A 124 -8.07 13.87 -15.03
CA GLN A 124 -6.82 14.61 -14.96
C GLN A 124 -5.63 13.75 -14.56
N ALA A 125 -5.82 12.85 -13.59
CA ALA A 125 -4.79 11.90 -13.18
C ALA A 125 -4.43 10.95 -14.33
N LEU A 126 -5.43 10.38 -15.01
CA LEU A 126 -5.23 9.53 -16.21
C LEU A 126 -4.42 10.27 -17.28
N ALA A 127 -4.81 11.52 -17.58
CA ALA A 127 -4.11 12.34 -18.57
C ALA A 127 -2.65 12.62 -18.16
N ALA A 128 -2.40 12.92 -16.89
CA ALA A 128 -1.06 13.22 -16.38
C ALA A 128 -0.12 12.01 -16.36
N MET A 129 -0.63 10.81 -16.10
CA MET A 129 0.17 9.59 -16.05
C MET A 129 0.63 9.09 -17.43
N HIS A 130 -0.07 9.44 -18.51
CA HIS A 130 0.26 9.03 -19.89
C HIS A 130 0.50 7.51 -20.04
N PRO A 131 -0.46 6.62 -19.71
CA PRO A 131 -0.25 5.17 -19.78
C PRO A 131 0.21 4.72 -21.16
N THR A 132 1.18 3.80 -21.18
CA THR A 132 1.87 3.42 -22.42
C THR A 132 1.17 2.31 -23.23
N GLY A 133 0.25 1.58 -22.61
CA GLY A 133 -0.42 0.41 -23.15
C GLY A 133 0.19 -0.89 -22.64
N ALA A 134 -0.64 -1.75 -22.02
CA ALA A 134 -0.24 -3.05 -21.50
C ALA A 134 -0.40 -4.12 -22.58
N ALA A 135 0.70 -4.61 -23.14
CA ALA A 135 0.69 -5.64 -24.20
C ALA A 135 -0.07 -6.90 -23.76
N GLN A 136 0.07 -7.27 -22.49
CA GLN A 136 -0.57 -8.43 -21.86
C GLN A 136 -2.11 -8.28 -21.76
N ALA A 137 -2.60 -7.04 -21.77
CA ALA A 137 -4.02 -6.69 -21.81
C ALA A 137 -4.46 -6.24 -23.21
N GLY A 138 -3.82 -6.75 -24.27
CA GLY A 138 -4.13 -6.39 -25.65
C GLY A 138 -3.76 -4.95 -26.03
N GLY A 139 -2.77 -4.34 -25.36
CA GLY A 139 -2.36 -2.96 -25.60
C GLY A 139 -3.23 -1.93 -24.87
N ALA A 140 -4.09 -2.36 -23.94
CA ALA A 140 -4.97 -1.43 -23.21
C ALA A 140 -4.18 -0.44 -22.37
N GLN A 141 -4.56 0.84 -22.47
CA GLN A 141 -4.10 1.93 -21.63
C GLN A 141 -5.02 2.11 -20.42
N VAL A 142 -6.29 1.72 -20.56
CA VAL A 142 -7.28 1.71 -19.48
C VAL A 142 -7.95 0.34 -19.42
N ILE A 143 -7.96 -0.25 -18.24
CA ILE A 143 -8.66 -1.51 -17.96
C ILE A 143 -9.89 -1.16 -17.10
N ARG A 144 -11.08 -1.29 -17.67
CA ARG A 144 -12.34 -1.02 -17.01
C ARG A 144 -12.84 -2.28 -16.33
N ILE A 145 -13.17 -2.20 -15.03
CA ILE A 145 -13.59 -3.36 -14.22
C ILE A 145 -14.90 -3.01 -13.51
N GLY A 146 -15.98 -3.73 -13.83
CA GLY A 146 -17.29 -3.57 -13.18
C GLY A 146 -17.93 -2.18 -13.34
N THR A 147 -17.34 -1.26 -14.11
CA THR A 147 -17.83 0.11 -14.24
C THR A 147 -18.71 0.31 -15.48
N THR A 148 -19.77 1.10 -15.30
CA THR A 148 -20.68 1.54 -16.38
C THR A 148 -20.19 2.81 -17.10
N THR A 149 -19.19 3.51 -16.55
CA THR A 149 -18.57 4.70 -17.17
C THR A 149 -18.14 4.39 -18.60
N ALA A 150 -18.40 5.32 -19.52
CA ALA A 150 -17.93 5.21 -20.89
C ALA A 150 -16.38 5.10 -20.96
N ALA A 151 -15.88 4.42 -21.98
CA ALA A 151 -14.45 4.37 -22.24
C ALA A 151 -13.90 5.80 -22.40
N PRO A 152 -12.83 6.19 -21.68
CA PRO A 152 -12.25 7.52 -21.82
C PRO A 152 -11.79 7.75 -23.26
N ALA A 153 -12.16 8.89 -23.83
CA ALA A 153 -11.83 9.21 -25.22
C ALA A 153 -10.31 9.31 -25.45
N GLY A 154 -9.84 8.74 -26.55
CA GLY A 154 -8.42 8.78 -26.93
C GLY A 154 -7.54 7.71 -26.27
N TYR A 155 -8.12 6.80 -25.49
CA TYR A 155 -7.39 5.67 -24.88
C TYR A 155 -7.87 4.35 -25.45
N HIS A 156 -6.94 3.44 -25.66
CA HIS A 156 -7.27 2.03 -25.94
C HIS A 156 -7.71 1.36 -24.64
N THR A 157 -8.92 0.78 -24.62
CA THR A 157 -9.53 0.22 -23.41
C THR A 157 -9.81 -1.27 -23.54
N SER A 158 -9.62 -1.99 -22.43
CA SER A 158 -10.13 -3.34 -22.22
C SER A 158 -11.22 -3.29 -21.15
N THR A 159 -12.15 -4.23 -21.14
CA THR A 159 -13.25 -4.26 -20.15
C THR A 159 -13.44 -5.66 -19.60
N LEU A 160 -13.49 -5.77 -18.27
CA LEU A 160 -13.98 -6.92 -17.52
C LEU A 160 -15.35 -6.54 -16.96
N ALA A 161 -16.37 -7.33 -17.24
CA ALA A 161 -17.77 -6.89 -17.03
C ALA A 161 -18.69 -7.99 -16.50
N ALA A 162 -18.14 -9.02 -15.83
CA ALA A 162 -18.98 -9.98 -15.14
C ALA A 162 -19.85 -9.27 -14.09
N SER A 163 -21.12 -9.63 -14.00
CA SER A 163 -22.10 -8.97 -13.13
C SER A 163 -21.99 -9.44 -11.66
N GLU A 164 -21.51 -10.66 -11.46
CA GLU A 164 -21.37 -11.25 -10.13
C GLU A 164 -19.98 -10.95 -9.58
N PRO A 165 -19.81 -10.45 -8.34
CA PRO A 165 -18.52 -10.09 -7.79
C PRO A 165 -17.47 -11.21 -7.84
N ALA A 166 -17.85 -12.43 -7.50
CA ALA A 166 -16.95 -13.58 -7.59
C ALA A 166 -16.52 -13.93 -9.01
N ALA A 167 -17.39 -13.73 -10.02
CA ALA A 167 -17.04 -13.92 -11.41
C ALA A 167 -16.11 -12.82 -11.93
N LEU A 168 -16.35 -11.57 -11.52
CA LEU A 168 -15.50 -10.44 -11.86
C LEU A 168 -14.10 -10.58 -11.23
N ALA A 169 -14.02 -11.03 -9.99
CA ALA A 169 -12.74 -11.33 -9.33
C ALA A 169 -11.97 -12.45 -10.05
N ALA A 170 -12.67 -13.48 -10.56
CA ALA A 170 -12.05 -14.52 -11.36
C ALA A 170 -11.56 -13.99 -12.74
N GLU A 171 -12.29 -13.08 -13.40
CA GLU A 171 -11.82 -12.41 -14.62
C GLU A 171 -10.53 -11.60 -14.37
N VAL A 172 -10.43 -10.91 -13.22
CA VAL A 172 -9.22 -10.19 -12.80
C VAL A 172 -8.06 -11.17 -12.58
N ALA A 173 -8.29 -12.27 -11.87
CA ALA A 173 -7.29 -13.31 -11.65
C ALA A 173 -6.76 -13.91 -12.97
N GLN A 174 -7.64 -14.14 -13.92
CA GLN A 174 -7.27 -14.62 -15.26
C GLN A 174 -6.48 -13.57 -16.05
N LEU A 175 -6.81 -12.28 -15.91
CA LEU A 175 -6.03 -11.21 -16.54
C LEU A 175 -4.62 -11.16 -15.95
N GLU A 176 -4.49 -11.23 -14.62
CA GLU A 176 -3.21 -11.26 -13.92
C GLU A 176 -2.37 -12.48 -14.33
N SER A 177 -2.98 -13.65 -14.38
CA SER A 177 -2.35 -14.88 -14.86
C SER A 177 -1.82 -14.75 -16.30
N ARG A 178 -2.63 -14.19 -17.19
CA ARG A 178 -2.20 -13.92 -18.59
C ARG A 178 -1.06 -12.89 -18.64
N ALA A 179 -1.14 -11.86 -17.81
CA ALA A 179 -0.12 -10.82 -17.77
C ALA A 179 1.24 -11.36 -17.30
N ARG A 180 1.25 -12.23 -16.32
CA ARG A 180 2.47 -12.90 -15.81
C ARG A 180 2.97 -14.00 -16.74
N GLY A 181 2.13 -14.55 -17.60
CA GLY A 181 2.46 -15.70 -18.45
C GLY A 181 2.59 -17.02 -17.69
N VAL A 182 2.25 -17.04 -16.41
CA VAL A 182 2.24 -18.22 -15.53
C VAL A 182 1.03 -18.18 -14.62
N ALA A 183 0.48 -19.35 -14.32
CA ALA A 183 -0.60 -19.45 -13.33
C ALA A 183 -0.08 -19.08 -11.93
N PRO A 184 -0.81 -18.27 -11.15
CA PRO A 184 -0.46 -17.97 -9.79
C PRO A 184 -0.45 -19.24 -8.93
N ARG A 185 0.56 -19.35 -8.07
CA ARG A 185 0.69 -20.44 -7.11
C ARG A 185 0.05 -20.11 -5.76
N GLU A 186 -0.15 -18.83 -5.53
CA GLU A 186 -0.76 -18.24 -4.35
C GLU A 186 -2.00 -17.47 -4.75
N VAL A 187 -3.06 -17.58 -3.96
CA VAL A 187 -4.29 -16.79 -4.09
C VAL A 187 -4.72 -16.29 -2.73
N ILE A 188 -5.32 -15.12 -2.69
CA ILE A 188 -5.94 -14.56 -1.49
C ILE A 188 -7.45 -14.82 -1.60
N VAL A 189 -8.05 -15.35 -0.54
CA VAL A 189 -9.49 -15.59 -0.46
C VAL A 189 -10.10 -14.76 0.65
N LEU A 190 -11.20 -14.09 0.34
CA LEU A 190 -11.96 -13.23 1.24
C LEU A 190 -13.43 -13.63 1.24
N ALA A 191 -14.13 -13.41 2.36
CA ALA A 191 -15.59 -13.45 2.36
C ALA A 191 -16.13 -12.16 1.75
N GLU A 192 -16.97 -12.27 0.72
CA GLU A 192 -17.58 -11.14 0.03
C GLU A 192 -18.48 -10.30 0.95
N ASP A 193 -19.12 -10.98 1.91
CA ASP A 193 -20.01 -10.40 2.92
C ASP A 193 -19.28 -10.05 4.25
N ALA A 194 -17.94 -10.08 4.28
CA ALA A 194 -17.18 -9.63 5.43
C ALA A 194 -17.31 -8.11 5.63
N PRO A 195 -17.26 -7.64 6.90
CA PRO A 195 -17.03 -6.22 7.16
C PRO A 195 -15.78 -5.74 6.40
N PRO A 196 -15.87 -4.67 5.60
CA PRO A 196 -14.76 -4.24 4.75
C PRO A 196 -13.45 -4.06 5.51
N GLU A 197 -13.49 -3.52 6.73
CA GLU A 197 -12.33 -3.28 7.57
C GLU A 197 -11.52 -4.54 7.92
N LEU A 198 -12.15 -5.71 7.94
CA LEU A 198 -11.46 -6.98 8.16
C LEU A 198 -10.62 -7.41 6.95
N VAL A 199 -10.98 -6.99 5.75
CA VAL A 199 -10.36 -7.48 4.52
C VAL A 199 -9.60 -6.39 3.75
N MET A 200 -9.69 -5.12 4.14
CA MET A 200 -8.92 -4.01 3.57
C MET A 200 -7.42 -4.30 3.43
N PRO A 201 -6.74 -4.93 4.41
CA PRO A 201 -5.30 -5.21 4.29
C PRO A 201 -4.92 -6.12 3.12
N ALA A 202 -5.88 -6.90 2.61
CA ALA A 202 -5.66 -7.75 1.44
C ALA A 202 -5.36 -6.96 0.17
N ALA A 203 -5.79 -5.70 0.05
CA ALA A 203 -5.50 -4.86 -1.11
C ALA A 203 -3.98 -4.66 -1.28
N GLY A 204 -3.31 -4.26 -0.20
CA GLY A 204 -1.85 -4.09 -0.21
C GLY A 204 -1.12 -5.43 -0.40
N LEU A 205 -1.56 -6.49 0.29
CA LEU A 205 -0.95 -7.82 0.17
C LEU A 205 -1.07 -8.39 -1.25
N SER A 206 -2.22 -8.20 -1.90
CA SER A 206 -2.43 -8.60 -3.28
C SER A 206 -1.57 -7.81 -4.26
N ALA A 207 -1.47 -6.50 -4.06
CA ALA A 207 -0.65 -5.61 -4.88
C ALA A 207 0.85 -5.95 -4.77
N GLU A 208 1.35 -6.22 -3.58
CA GLU A 208 2.75 -6.57 -3.33
C GLU A 208 3.09 -7.95 -3.92
N SER A 209 2.33 -8.97 -3.56
CA SER A 209 2.60 -10.36 -3.97
C SER A 209 2.17 -10.65 -5.40
N GLY A 210 1.18 -9.91 -5.92
CA GLY A 210 0.45 -10.18 -7.14
C GLY A 210 -0.42 -11.44 -7.06
N ALA A 211 -0.68 -11.94 -5.87
CA ALA A 211 -1.65 -13.00 -5.68
C ALA A 211 -3.06 -12.45 -5.92
N PRO A 212 -3.83 -13.03 -6.84
CA PRO A 212 -5.17 -12.54 -7.12
C PRO A 212 -6.10 -12.76 -5.92
N ILE A 213 -7.05 -11.84 -5.76
CA ILE A 213 -8.11 -11.95 -4.76
C ILE A 213 -9.29 -12.70 -5.39
N LEU A 214 -9.76 -13.74 -4.70
CA LEU A 214 -10.98 -14.48 -5.04
C LEU A 214 -11.98 -14.39 -3.89
N LEU A 215 -13.25 -14.33 -4.22
CA LEU A 215 -14.32 -14.10 -3.25
C LEU A 215 -15.08 -15.40 -2.95
N VAL A 216 -15.40 -15.59 -1.67
CA VAL A 216 -16.31 -16.63 -1.20
C VAL A 216 -17.45 -15.98 -0.41
N ALA A 217 -18.63 -16.61 -0.41
CA ALA A 217 -19.66 -16.25 0.55
C ALA A 217 -19.36 -16.89 1.90
N SER A 218 -19.80 -16.27 3.01
CA SER A 218 -19.69 -16.88 4.36
C SER A 218 -20.30 -18.29 4.44
N THR A 219 -21.23 -18.62 3.54
CA THR A 219 -21.95 -19.90 3.51
C THR A 219 -21.50 -20.89 2.42
N GLY A 220 -20.63 -20.48 1.48
CA GLY A 220 -20.25 -21.35 0.37
C GLY A 220 -19.21 -20.75 -0.59
N ILE A 221 -18.73 -21.57 -1.50
CA ILE A 221 -17.79 -21.18 -2.55
C ILE A 221 -18.58 -20.96 -3.85
N PRO A 222 -18.63 -19.73 -4.41
CA PRO A 222 -19.26 -19.44 -5.69
C PRO A 222 -18.66 -20.31 -6.82
N ALA A 223 -19.48 -20.60 -7.84
CA ALA A 223 -19.06 -21.44 -8.95
C ALA A 223 -17.83 -20.89 -9.69
N ALA A 224 -17.76 -19.58 -9.89
CA ALA A 224 -16.62 -18.91 -10.54
C ALA A 224 -15.33 -19.08 -9.73
N THR A 225 -15.35 -18.82 -8.41
CA THR A 225 -14.21 -19.01 -7.51
C THR A 225 -13.76 -20.47 -7.50
N ARG A 226 -14.70 -21.42 -7.44
CA ARG A 226 -14.38 -22.85 -7.48
C ARG A 226 -13.73 -23.25 -8.80
N ALA A 227 -14.24 -22.77 -9.93
CA ALA A 227 -13.70 -23.03 -11.25
C ALA A 227 -12.26 -22.49 -11.38
N GLU A 228 -12.03 -21.25 -10.92
CA GLU A 228 -10.72 -20.63 -10.96
C GLU A 228 -9.71 -21.41 -10.10
N LEU A 229 -10.02 -21.70 -8.83
CA LEU A 229 -9.15 -22.48 -7.94
C LEU A 229 -8.82 -23.87 -8.49
N THR A 230 -9.80 -24.50 -9.18
CA THR A 230 -9.59 -25.79 -9.84
C THR A 230 -8.63 -25.66 -11.02
N GLY A 231 -8.80 -24.61 -11.83
CA GLY A 231 -7.93 -24.29 -12.97
C GLY A 231 -6.49 -23.99 -12.58
N LEU A 232 -6.28 -23.43 -11.39
CA LEU A 232 -4.96 -23.14 -10.83
C LEU A 232 -4.22 -24.37 -10.25
N HIS A 233 -4.83 -25.57 -10.29
CA HIS A 233 -4.19 -26.82 -9.89
C HIS A 233 -3.65 -26.85 -8.47
N ARG A 234 -4.49 -26.56 -7.49
CA ARG A 234 -4.19 -26.56 -6.05
C ARG A 234 -3.20 -25.46 -5.61
N PRO A 235 -3.52 -24.18 -5.86
CA PRO A 235 -2.71 -23.06 -5.33
C PRO A 235 -2.74 -23.06 -3.82
N THR A 236 -1.76 -22.41 -3.17
CA THR A 236 -1.85 -22.07 -1.74
C THR A 236 -2.90 -20.97 -1.57
N ILE A 237 -3.86 -21.21 -0.68
CA ILE A 237 -5.02 -20.33 -0.46
C ILE A 237 -4.80 -19.59 0.86
N TYR A 238 -4.47 -18.31 0.78
CA TYR A 238 -4.36 -17.44 1.94
C TYR A 238 -5.71 -16.78 2.22
N VAL A 239 -6.25 -17.00 3.42
CA VAL A 239 -7.55 -16.44 3.83
C VAL A 239 -7.30 -15.25 4.73
N VAL A 240 -7.56 -14.03 4.26
CA VAL A 240 -7.47 -12.79 5.05
C VAL A 240 -8.82 -12.51 5.70
N GLY A 241 -8.81 -12.15 7.00
CA GLY A 241 -10.03 -12.03 7.80
C GLY A 241 -10.75 -13.37 7.98
N PRO A 242 -10.06 -14.44 8.44
CA PRO A 242 -10.62 -15.79 8.50
C PRO A 242 -11.83 -15.91 9.42
N SER A 243 -12.02 -14.99 10.37
CA SER A 243 -13.19 -14.94 11.24
C SER A 243 -14.50 -14.70 10.50
N ALA A 244 -14.44 -14.08 9.30
CA ALA A 244 -15.60 -13.87 8.45
C ALA A 244 -15.94 -15.08 7.57
N VAL A 245 -15.08 -16.12 7.54
CA VAL A 245 -15.30 -17.32 6.72
C VAL A 245 -15.73 -18.49 7.58
N ASN A 246 -16.89 -19.07 7.26
CA ASN A 246 -17.40 -20.22 7.99
C ASN A 246 -16.43 -21.42 7.91
N SER A 247 -16.26 -22.15 9.00
CA SER A 247 -15.40 -23.35 9.08
C SER A 247 -15.70 -24.40 8.01
N ARG A 248 -16.97 -24.55 7.62
CA ARG A 248 -17.38 -25.43 6.51
C ARG A 248 -16.81 -24.96 5.18
N VAL A 249 -16.78 -23.66 4.93
CA VAL A 249 -16.20 -23.09 3.70
C VAL A 249 -14.68 -23.28 3.71
N LEU A 250 -14.01 -23.06 4.84
CA LEU A 250 -12.58 -23.34 5.00
C LEU A 250 -12.26 -24.82 4.69
N ALA A 251 -13.08 -25.75 5.20
CA ALA A 251 -12.94 -27.17 4.90
C ALA A 251 -13.15 -27.49 3.40
N GLN A 252 -14.08 -26.81 2.73
CA GLN A 252 -14.28 -26.94 1.29
C GLN A 252 -13.09 -26.38 0.48
N LEU A 253 -12.53 -25.25 0.89
CA LEU A 253 -11.32 -24.68 0.28
C LEU A 253 -10.12 -25.61 0.41
N ALA A 254 -9.97 -26.32 1.51
CA ALA A 254 -8.89 -27.28 1.75
C ALA A 254 -8.88 -28.45 0.73
N HIS A 255 -10.01 -28.76 0.12
CA HIS A 255 -10.04 -29.73 -1.00
C HIS A 255 -9.50 -29.14 -2.32
N LEU A 256 -9.50 -27.80 -2.47
CA LEU A 256 -9.06 -27.10 -3.66
C LEU A 256 -7.57 -26.68 -3.58
N GLY A 257 -7.01 -26.55 -2.39
CA GLY A 257 -5.59 -26.23 -2.18
C GLY A 257 -5.24 -26.17 -0.69
N PRO A 258 -3.96 -26.09 -0.33
CA PRO A 258 -3.54 -25.80 1.06
C PRO A 258 -4.13 -24.46 1.53
N VAL A 259 -4.80 -24.44 2.68
CA VAL A 259 -5.41 -23.23 3.25
C VAL A 259 -4.55 -22.73 4.40
N LYS A 260 -4.19 -21.44 4.35
CA LYS A 260 -3.41 -20.73 5.35
C LYS A 260 -4.16 -19.47 5.79
N PRO A 261 -4.81 -19.46 6.95
CA PRO A 261 -5.46 -18.26 7.47
C PRO A 261 -4.43 -17.17 7.83
N ILE A 262 -4.72 -15.91 7.51
CA ILE A 262 -3.94 -14.74 7.91
C ILE A 262 -4.87 -13.80 8.67
N GLY A 263 -4.51 -13.43 9.88
CA GLY A 263 -5.28 -12.52 10.70
C GLY A 263 -5.42 -13.02 12.14
N SER A 264 -6.10 -12.24 12.96
CA SER A 264 -6.35 -12.59 14.34
C SER A 264 -7.10 -13.93 14.45
N GLY A 265 -6.53 -14.85 15.20
CA GLY A 265 -7.07 -16.21 15.38
C GLY A 265 -6.39 -17.30 14.53
N SER A 266 -5.37 -16.98 13.74
CA SER A 266 -4.68 -17.95 12.86
C SER A 266 -3.41 -18.59 13.42
N GLY A 267 -3.16 -18.53 14.72
CA GLY A 267 -1.95 -19.09 15.34
C GLY A 267 -1.71 -18.49 16.72
N GLU A 268 -0.57 -18.61 17.30
CA GLU A 268 -0.22 -18.39 18.71
C GLU A 268 -0.68 -17.07 19.39
N GLU A 269 -1.22 -16.10 18.67
CA GLU A 269 -1.89 -14.91 19.25
C GLU A 269 -3.41 -15.08 19.22
N THR A 270 -3.89 -15.90 20.13
CA THR A 270 -5.32 -16.11 20.35
C THR A 270 -5.91 -14.94 21.12
N GLY A 271 -6.83 -14.19 20.51
CA GLY A 271 -7.59 -13.23 21.32
C GLY A 271 -8.70 -12.47 20.64
N ALA A 272 -8.54 -12.01 19.42
CA ALA A 272 -9.48 -11.07 18.84
C ALA A 272 -9.99 -11.54 17.47
N GLY A 273 -10.67 -12.67 17.41
CA GLY A 273 -11.35 -13.08 16.19
C GLY A 273 -12.23 -11.94 15.69
N GLY A 274 -11.80 -11.27 14.61
CA GLY A 274 -12.55 -10.18 13.99
C GLY A 274 -12.16 -8.75 14.40
N ASN A 275 -11.04 -8.53 15.09
CA ASN A 275 -10.52 -7.18 15.30
C ASN A 275 -9.79 -6.69 14.04
N PRO A 276 -10.28 -5.63 13.34
CA PRO A 276 -9.68 -5.17 12.09
C PRO A 276 -8.23 -4.70 12.24
N ILE A 277 -7.91 -4.02 13.35
CA ILE A 277 -6.56 -3.47 13.61
C ILE A 277 -5.56 -4.59 13.80
N GLU A 278 -5.87 -5.56 14.65
CA GLU A 278 -5.01 -6.72 14.88
C GLU A 278 -4.87 -7.58 13.62
N ASN A 279 -5.95 -7.68 12.82
CA ASN A 279 -5.88 -8.35 11.53
C ASN A 279 -4.92 -7.66 10.56
N ALA A 280 -4.94 -6.32 10.48
CA ALA A 280 -4.00 -5.56 9.66
C ALA A 280 -2.55 -5.74 10.13
N ILE A 281 -2.30 -5.73 11.44
CA ILE A 281 -0.98 -6.00 12.02
C ILE A 281 -0.54 -7.44 11.73
N ALA A 282 -1.44 -8.41 11.85
CA ALA A 282 -1.13 -9.81 11.53
C ALA A 282 -0.74 -9.98 10.05
N VAL A 283 -1.43 -9.28 9.13
CA VAL A 283 -1.06 -9.26 7.69
C VAL A 283 0.32 -8.62 7.49
N ALA A 284 0.64 -7.53 8.18
CA ALA A 284 1.94 -6.88 8.10
C ALA A 284 3.09 -7.77 8.62
N ARG A 285 2.84 -8.55 9.67
CA ARG A 285 3.82 -9.49 10.25
C ARG A 285 3.90 -10.81 9.51
N PHE A 286 2.91 -11.15 8.70
CA PHE A 286 2.84 -12.46 8.05
C PHE A 286 3.93 -12.63 6.99
N ALA A 287 4.59 -13.80 7.00
CA ALA A 287 5.45 -14.27 5.94
C ALA A 287 5.35 -15.78 5.78
N ASP A 288 5.37 -16.26 4.55
CA ASP A 288 5.40 -17.67 4.18
C ASP A 288 6.29 -17.85 2.94
N GLY A 289 7.57 -18.06 3.17
CA GLY A 289 8.57 -18.05 2.12
C GLY A 289 8.74 -16.66 1.52
N ALA A 290 8.40 -16.51 0.24
CA ALA A 290 8.43 -15.21 -0.46
C ALA A 290 7.10 -14.46 -0.42
N PHE A 291 6.05 -15.03 0.14
CA PHE A 291 4.73 -14.41 0.24
C PHE A 291 4.57 -13.69 1.57
N GLY A 292 4.12 -12.43 1.53
CA GLY A 292 3.90 -11.58 2.71
C GLY A 292 5.11 -10.76 3.10
N TRP A 293 4.90 -9.80 3.99
CA TRP A 293 5.94 -8.82 4.36
C TRP A 293 6.89 -9.29 5.46
N GLY A 294 6.39 -9.97 6.48
CA GLY A 294 7.20 -10.41 7.61
C GLY A 294 7.86 -9.26 8.39
N ILE A 295 7.15 -8.13 8.55
CA ILE A 295 7.73 -6.92 9.18
C ILE A 295 7.73 -7.06 10.69
N HIS A 296 8.92 -7.30 11.24
CA HIS A 296 9.22 -7.39 12.68
C HIS A 296 10.33 -6.42 13.11
N GLU A 297 10.91 -5.68 12.18
CA GLU A 297 12.03 -4.77 12.40
C GLU A 297 11.83 -3.45 11.65
N PRO A 298 12.57 -2.38 11.99
CA PRO A 298 12.44 -1.09 11.29
C PRO A 298 13.05 -1.11 9.88
N GLY A 299 12.68 -0.12 9.07
CA GLY A 299 13.23 0.08 7.71
C GLY A 299 12.19 -0.05 6.62
N HIS A 300 10.94 0.23 6.93
CA HIS A 300 9.81 0.00 6.04
C HIS A 300 8.95 1.24 5.81
N GLY A 301 8.34 1.29 4.63
CA GLY A 301 7.17 2.08 4.38
C GLY A 301 5.93 1.45 5.02
N LEU A 302 4.98 2.29 5.41
CA LEU A 302 3.73 1.87 6.02
C LEU A 302 2.60 2.72 5.45
N VAL A 303 1.45 2.12 5.17
CA VAL A 303 0.29 2.83 4.63
C VAL A 303 -0.81 2.87 5.69
N PHE A 304 -1.27 4.07 6.06
CA PHE A 304 -2.30 4.26 7.08
C PHE A 304 -3.61 4.71 6.43
N VAL A 305 -4.68 4.01 6.76
CA VAL A 305 -6.03 4.31 6.26
C VAL A 305 -7.05 4.34 7.39
N ASN A 306 -8.13 5.07 7.17
CA ASN A 306 -9.29 5.08 8.05
C ASN A 306 -10.21 3.90 7.70
N PRO A 307 -10.51 2.97 8.62
CA PRO A 307 -11.37 1.82 8.34
C PRO A 307 -12.79 2.18 7.92
N SER A 308 -13.27 3.39 8.24
CA SER A 308 -14.57 3.88 7.77
C SER A 308 -14.58 4.30 6.29
N ARG A 309 -13.42 4.24 5.62
CA ARG A 309 -13.22 4.61 4.23
C ARG A 309 -12.62 3.43 3.44
N PRO A 310 -13.39 2.35 3.22
CA PRO A 310 -12.84 1.10 2.68
C PRO A 310 -12.18 1.26 1.31
N LEU A 311 -12.67 2.17 0.46
CA LEU A 311 -12.12 2.41 -0.87
C LEU A 311 -10.70 3.02 -0.87
N ASP A 312 -10.24 3.56 0.26
CA ASP A 312 -8.86 4.04 0.39
C ASP A 312 -7.85 2.88 0.31
N ALA A 313 -8.25 1.67 0.69
CA ALA A 313 -7.37 0.50 0.63
C ALA A 313 -6.99 0.07 -0.81
N PRO A 314 -7.94 -0.15 -1.75
CA PRO A 314 -7.59 -0.38 -3.14
C PRO A 314 -6.94 0.84 -3.81
N ALA A 315 -7.33 2.06 -3.44
CA ALA A 315 -6.69 3.29 -3.93
C ALA A 315 -5.19 3.32 -3.59
N ALA A 316 -4.84 2.87 -2.38
CA ALA A 316 -3.46 2.82 -1.89
C ALA A 316 -2.64 1.64 -2.41
N ALA A 317 -3.23 0.66 -3.07
CA ALA A 317 -2.58 -0.59 -3.48
C ALA A 317 -1.27 -0.37 -4.25
N SER A 318 -1.19 0.67 -5.09
CA SER A 318 0.02 1.00 -5.84
C SER A 318 1.21 1.37 -4.97
N LEU A 319 1.02 1.92 -3.76
CA LEU A 319 2.09 2.19 -2.80
C LEU A 319 2.72 0.88 -2.32
N SER A 320 1.91 -0.15 -2.06
CA SER A 320 2.41 -1.46 -1.65
C SER A 320 3.20 -2.18 -2.74
N ALA A 321 2.86 -1.97 -4.02
CA ALA A 321 3.49 -2.66 -5.14
C ALA A 321 4.70 -1.93 -5.74
N ASN A 322 4.65 -0.61 -5.89
CA ASN A 322 5.62 0.16 -6.68
C ASN A 322 6.04 1.49 -6.05
N GLY A 323 5.52 1.81 -4.87
CA GLY A 323 5.87 3.02 -4.12
C GLY A 323 6.84 2.71 -3.01
N ASP A 324 6.30 2.47 -1.85
CA ASP A 324 7.04 2.30 -0.61
C ASP A 324 7.06 0.83 -0.12
N PHE A 325 6.40 -0.06 -0.85
CA PHE A 325 6.33 -1.50 -0.59
C PHE A 325 5.86 -1.85 0.83
N GLY A 326 4.95 -1.04 1.37
CA GLY A 326 4.49 -1.16 2.76
C GLY A 326 3.12 -1.80 2.90
N PRO A 327 2.86 -2.48 4.04
CA PRO A 327 1.57 -3.01 4.37
C PRO A 327 0.57 -1.90 4.70
N LEU A 328 -0.70 -2.22 4.51
CA LEU A 328 -1.81 -1.35 4.88
C LEU A 328 -2.18 -1.60 6.35
N LEU A 329 -2.11 -0.54 7.15
CA LEU A 329 -2.45 -0.50 8.57
C LEU A 329 -3.71 0.33 8.81
N LEU A 330 -4.53 -0.09 9.74
CA LEU A 330 -5.78 0.55 10.06
C LEU A 330 -5.66 1.41 11.31
N LEU A 331 -6.15 2.63 11.21
CA LEU A 331 -6.37 3.52 12.35
C LEU A 331 -7.69 3.16 13.06
N ASP A 332 -7.96 3.79 14.20
CA ASP A 332 -9.26 3.68 14.83
C ASP A 332 -10.31 4.40 13.97
N GLY A 333 -11.48 3.81 13.80
CA GLY A 333 -12.56 4.41 13.02
C GLY A 333 -12.96 5.77 13.59
N VAL A 334 -13.54 6.62 12.75
CA VAL A 334 -14.06 7.91 13.19
C VAL A 334 -14.99 7.71 14.37
N ALA A 335 -14.60 8.22 15.52
CA ALA A 335 -15.54 8.33 16.61
C ALA A 335 -16.70 9.19 16.13
N SER A 336 -17.93 8.71 16.35
CA SER A 336 -19.19 9.28 15.86
C SER A 336 -19.53 10.67 16.41
N ALA A 337 -18.57 11.37 17.01
CA ALA A 337 -18.73 12.70 17.58
C ALA A 337 -18.01 13.77 16.76
N PRO A 338 -18.64 14.91 16.48
CA PRO A 338 -17.97 16.04 15.85
C PRO A 338 -16.73 16.45 16.65
N GLY A 339 -15.56 16.42 16.03
CA GLY A 339 -14.27 16.77 16.65
C GLY A 339 -13.52 15.61 17.30
N ALA A 340 -14.06 14.39 17.35
CA ALA A 340 -13.32 13.20 17.70
C ALA A 340 -12.75 12.61 16.39
N GLY A 341 -11.47 12.84 16.14
CA GLY A 341 -10.78 12.30 15.00
C GLY A 341 -10.42 10.81 15.18
N THR A 342 -9.91 10.20 14.12
CA THR A 342 -9.23 8.91 14.21
C THR A 342 -8.11 9.01 15.24
N SER A 343 -8.05 8.06 16.15
CA SER A 343 -6.93 7.89 17.08
C SER A 343 -6.05 6.73 16.62
N ILE A 344 -4.88 6.62 17.21
CA ILE A 344 -4.02 5.45 16.99
C ILE A 344 -4.43 4.37 18.01
N PRO A 345 -4.91 3.21 17.56
CA PRO A 345 -5.29 2.13 18.48
C PRO A 345 -4.09 1.63 19.29
N PRO A 346 -4.28 1.20 20.55
CA PRO A 346 -3.19 0.71 21.39
C PRO A 346 -2.39 -0.45 20.76
N ALA A 347 -3.06 -1.37 20.06
CA ALA A 347 -2.39 -2.45 19.34
C ALA A 347 -1.44 -1.93 18.25
N LEU A 348 -1.86 -0.89 17.51
CA LEU A 348 -1.04 -0.26 16.49
C LEU A 348 0.13 0.52 17.12
N VAL A 349 -0.09 1.22 18.24
CA VAL A 349 0.99 1.87 19.02
C VAL A 349 2.02 0.83 19.46
N GLY A 350 1.58 -0.33 19.94
CA GLY A 350 2.45 -1.45 20.29
C GLY A 350 3.28 -1.92 19.09
N TYR A 351 2.63 -2.20 17.98
CA TYR A 351 3.31 -2.63 16.74
C TYR A 351 4.33 -1.61 16.23
N LEU A 352 3.97 -0.33 16.16
CA LEU A 352 4.90 0.73 15.72
C LEU A 352 6.07 0.91 16.68
N SER A 353 5.86 0.66 17.98
CA SER A 353 6.92 0.68 19.00
C SER A 353 7.89 -0.49 18.81
N ASP A 354 7.40 -1.68 18.47
CA ASP A 354 8.23 -2.87 18.21
C ASP A 354 9.16 -2.69 17.01
N ILE A 355 8.67 -2.03 15.95
CA ILE A 355 9.43 -1.76 14.74
C ILE A 355 10.07 -0.36 14.73
N LYS A 356 10.17 0.30 15.89
CA LYS A 356 10.68 1.67 15.98
C LYS A 356 12.16 1.74 15.61
N PRO A 357 12.57 2.65 14.70
CA PRO A 357 13.96 2.86 14.37
C PRO A 357 14.76 3.37 15.58
N ALA A 358 15.91 2.76 15.81
CA ALA A 358 16.79 3.15 16.91
C ALA A 358 18.25 3.16 16.50
N TYR A 359 19.05 4.06 17.07
CA TYR A 359 20.48 4.16 16.83
C TYR A 359 21.27 4.10 18.14
N SER A 360 22.53 3.62 18.06
CA SER A 360 23.46 3.67 19.19
C SER A 360 24.17 5.03 19.20
N PRO A 361 24.09 5.83 20.30
CA PRO A 361 24.78 7.11 20.37
C PRO A 361 26.31 7.01 20.29
N GLN A 362 26.87 5.81 20.57
CA GLN A 362 28.31 5.55 20.56
C GLN A 362 28.84 5.23 19.16
N VAL A 363 27.98 4.86 18.23
CA VAL A 363 28.34 4.57 16.85
C VAL A 363 27.65 5.57 15.95
N PRO A 364 28.37 6.48 15.28
CA PRO A 364 27.76 7.39 14.33
C PRO A 364 26.94 6.59 13.32
N PRO A 365 25.69 6.95 13.07
CA PRO A 365 24.87 6.25 12.10
C PRO A 365 25.43 6.48 10.70
N VAL A 366 26.20 5.51 10.19
CA VAL A 366 26.72 5.54 8.81
C VAL A 366 25.57 5.37 7.83
N ARG A 367 24.51 4.69 8.26
CA ARG A 367 23.22 4.59 7.58
C ARG A 367 22.14 4.50 8.65
N SER A 368 21.23 5.44 8.66
CA SER A 368 20.05 5.38 9.50
C SER A 368 19.00 4.53 8.80
N VAL A 369 18.33 3.69 9.59
CA VAL A 369 17.15 2.96 9.16
C VAL A 369 15.96 3.80 9.56
N TYR A 370 15.04 4.05 8.62
CA TYR A 370 13.87 4.91 8.81
C TYR A 370 12.61 4.13 8.47
N ASN A 371 11.56 4.38 9.22
CA ASN A 371 10.20 4.06 8.78
C ASN A 371 9.58 5.32 8.17
N HIS A 372 8.72 5.13 7.16
CA HIS A 372 7.94 6.21 6.57
C HIS A 372 6.47 5.85 6.52
N GLY A 373 5.60 6.79 6.85
CA GLY A 373 4.16 6.60 6.86
C GLY A 373 3.46 7.37 5.74
N TRP A 374 2.67 6.68 4.94
CA TRP A 374 1.76 7.25 3.95
C TRP A 374 0.34 7.27 4.51
N LEU A 375 -0.25 8.45 4.63
CA LEU A 375 -1.61 8.63 5.15
C LEU A 375 -2.56 8.93 3.99
N ILE A 376 -3.61 8.14 3.86
CA ILE A 376 -4.55 8.30 2.75
C ILE A 376 -5.78 9.09 3.20
N GLY A 377 -6.10 10.14 2.46
CA GLY A 377 -7.21 11.06 2.72
C GLY A 377 -6.77 12.40 3.33
N ASP A 378 -7.71 13.32 3.46
CA ASP A 378 -7.52 14.66 4.04
C ASP A 378 -7.55 14.65 5.59
N GLU A 379 -7.58 15.83 6.19
CA GLU A 379 -7.63 15.97 7.66
C GLU A 379 -8.98 15.54 8.26
N HIS A 380 -10.03 15.37 7.47
CA HIS A 380 -11.29 14.80 7.93
C HIS A 380 -11.21 13.27 7.98
N ALA A 381 -10.46 12.67 7.06
CA ALA A 381 -10.19 11.23 7.08
C ALA A 381 -9.22 10.85 8.20
N ILE A 382 -8.12 11.59 8.33
CA ILE A 382 -7.07 11.38 9.33
C ILE A 382 -6.65 12.76 9.87
N PRO A 383 -7.01 13.13 11.11
CA PRO A 383 -6.68 14.44 11.67
C PRO A 383 -5.19 14.74 11.71
N ALA A 384 -4.85 16.03 11.66
CA ALA A 384 -3.45 16.47 11.73
C ALA A 384 -2.77 16.04 13.06
N VAL A 385 -3.51 15.97 14.16
CA VAL A 385 -3.00 15.48 15.45
C VAL A 385 -2.59 14.00 15.34
N THR A 386 -3.41 13.17 14.71
CA THR A 386 -3.10 11.74 14.48
C THR A 386 -1.88 11.58 13.56
N GLN A 387 -1.75 12.42 12.53
CA GLN A 387 -0.54 12.45 11.69
C GLN A 387 0.71 12.79 12.52
N ALA A 388 0.64 13.78 13.42
CA ALA A 388 1.75 14.16 14.30
C ALA A 388 2.12 13.05 15.30
N GLU A 389 1.14 12.31 15.79
CA GLU A 389 1.38 11.15 16.67
C GLU A 389 2.06 10.01 15.90
N ILE A 390 1.61 9.67 14.69
CA ILE A 390 2.26 8.70 13.81
C ILE A 390 3.69 9.14 13.50
N ASP A 391 3.90 10.40 13.12
CA ASP A 391 5.23 10.95 12.86
C ASP A 391 6.18 10.75 14.05
N THR A 392 5.69 10.97 15.27
CA THR A 392 6.44 10.74 16.50
C THR A 392 6.76 9.27 16.77
N LEU A 393 5.80 8.36 16.50
CA LEU A 393 6.02 6.92 16.65
C LEU A 393 7.03 6.38 15.65
N LEU A 394 7.10 6.96 14.46
CA LEU A 394 8.06 6.59 13.41
C LEU A 394 9.43 7.26 13.57
N GLU A 395 9.56 8.20 14.51
CA GLU A 395 10.80 8.96 14.75
C GLU A 395 11.93 8.03 15.21
N THR A 396 13.09 8.20 14.59
CA THR A 396 14.33 7.54 15.01
C THR A 396 14.78 8.06 16.37
N SER A 397 15.03 7.17 17.32
CA SER A 397 15.43 7.54 18.69
C SER A 397 16.73 6.83 19.11
N PRO A 398 17.50 7.42 20.06
CA PRO A 398 18.62 6.71 20.67
C PRO A 398 18.12 5.41 21.32
N ARG A 399 18.86 4.31 21.17
CA ARG A 399 18.64 3.13 22.01
C ARG A 399 18.88 3.52 23.46
N ALA A 400 17.94 3.17 24.34
CA ALA A 400 18.19 3.23 25.77
C ALA A 400 19.41 2.33 26.05
N THR A 401 20.48 2.92 26.59
CA THR A 401 21.57 2.13 27.16
C THR A 401 20.96 1.33 28.30
N ALA A 402 21.09 -0.02 28.24
CA ALA A 402 20.76 -0.83 29.39
C ALA A 402 21.50 -0.21 30.59
N THR A 403 20.74 0.27 31.56
CA THR A 403 21.32 0.71 32.83
C THR A 403 21.97 -0.54 33.40
N GLU A 404 23.30 -0.55 33.54
CA GLU A 404 23.99 -1.59 34.29
C GLU A 404 23.28 -1.70 35.63
N GLU A 405 22.65 -2.85 35.89
CA GLU A 405 22.16 -3.12 37.26
C GLU A 405 23.36 -2.92 38.21
N PRO A 406 23.19 -2.15 39.24
CA PRO A 406 24.27 -1.98 40.23
C PRO A 406 24.62 -3.37 40.73
N SER A 407 25.84 -3.82 40.44
CA SER A 407 26.38 -5.06 40.95
C SER A 407 26.27 -4.99 42.49
N LEU A 408 25.40 -5.84 43.05
CA LEU A 408 25.33 -6.00 44.50
C LEU A 408 26.73 -6.40 44.99
N PRO A 409 27.28 -5.75 46.01
CA PRO A 409 28.56 -6.13 46.58
C PRO A 409 28.41 -7.57 47.12
N LEU A 410 29.31 -8.44 46.70
CA LEU A 410 29.45 -9.78 47.29
C LEU A 410 29.70 -9.57 48.81
N ALA A 411 28.76 -10.10 49.61
CA ALA A 411 28.96 -10.17 51.04
C ALA A 411 30.13 -11.15 51.33
N GLU A 412 31.18 -10.63 51.99
CA GLU A 412 32.25 -11.43 52.58
C GLU A 412 31.75 -12.25 53.76
#